data_f2d4d5621796ef8b1b25a0f31de89255
#
_entry.id   f2d4d5621796ef8b1b25a0f31de89255
#
_cell.length_a   1.000
_cell.length_b   1.000
_cell.length_c   1.000
_cell.angle_alpha   90.00
_cell.angle_beta   90.00
_cell.angle_gamma   90.00
#
_symmetry.space_group_name_H-M   'P 1'
#
loop_
_entity.id
_entity.type
_entity.pdbx_description
1 polymer ?
#
loop_
_entity_poly.entity_id
_entity_poly.type
_entity_poly.pdbx_seq_one_letter_code
_entity_poly.pdbx_strand_id
1 'polypeptide(L)'
;MAYLAPTIWEMFISAFGRIDAIRMTFTMMAAVAFICMLVPVFCIREKDYVDTVPAKKSAFGSLAATFKNAEFRKFVASDIFYWIALTMFQTGLPFFVTSLLKLPETMTTLYFVGMTALSLVFYIPVNKLTPKLGKKKMILFAFAIFSFAYFYTGFMGKISFIPASVQGLILTVVAALPMAIFGILPQAVVADISQSDSITSGSNREGMFYAARTFAFKLGQSISMLIFTAVSTIGAA
;
A
#
# COMPACT_ATOMS: atom_id res chain seq x y z
N MET A 1 9.34 6.52 3.00
CA MET A 1 10.00 7.71 2.42
C MET A 1 9.03 8.89 2.25
N ALA A 2 7.91 8.74 1.54
CA ALA A 2 6.98 9.84 1.29
C ALA A 2 6.47 10.58 2.55
N TYR A 3 6.29 9.88 3.66
CA TYR A 3 5.81 10.45 4.92
C TYR A 3 6.89 11.15 5.77
N LEU A 4 8.17 10.92 5.46
CA LEU A 4 9.28 11.60 6.12
C LEU A 4 9.66 12.91 5.43
N ALA A 5 9.27 13.08 4.17
CA ALA A 5 9.62 14.26 3.39
C ALA A 5 9.14 15.59 4.04
N PRO A 6 7.89 15.70 4.54
CA PRO A 6 7.44 16.91 5.22
C PRO A 6 8.27 17.24 6.47
N THR A 7 8.57 16.25 7.30
CA THR A 7 9.34 16.43 8.53
C THR A 7 10.78 16.85 8.24
N ILE A 8 11.42 16.22 7.23
CA ILE A 8 12.78 16.57 6.81
C ILE A 8 12.80 17.99 6.22
N TRP A 9 11.80 18.32 5.42
CA TRP A 9 11.66 19.65 4.82
C TRP A 9 11.50 20.75 5.89
N GLU A 10 10.65 20.55 6.90
CA GLU A 10 10.49 21.50 8.00
C GLU A 10 11.80 21.76 8.73
N MET A 11 12.65 20.75 8.92
CA MET A 11 13.98 20.90 9.51
C MET A 11 14.90 21.81 8.67
N PHE A 12 14.78 21.80 7.35
CA PHE A 12 15.62 22.59 6.46
C PHE A 12 15.06 24.00 6.19
N ILE A 13 13.76 24.24 6.39
CA ILE A 13 13.13 25.56 6.16
C ILE A 13 13.80 26.67 6.98
N SER A 14 14.10 26.39 8.24
CA SER A 14 14.70 27.37 9.15
C SER A 14 16.11 27.80 8.74
N ALA A 15 16.85 26.93 8.02
CA ALA A 15 18.24 27.17 7.65
C ALA A 15 18.41 27.71 6.22
N PHE A 16 17.56 27.29 5.26
CA PHE A 16 17.79 27.51 3.82
C PHE A 16 16.65 28.23 3.09
N GLY A 17 15.53 28.52 3.77
CA GLY A 17 14.34 29.04 3.12
C GLY A 17 13.53 27.96 2.40
N ARG A 18 12.26 28.30 2.07
CA ARG A 18 11.25 27.30 1.63
C ARG A 18 11.62 26.56 0.35
N ILE A 19 12.13 27.25 -0.65
CA ILE A 19 12.42 26.64 -1.98
C ILE A 19 13.66 25.75 -1.91
N ASP A 20 14.72 26.22 -1.25
CA ASP A 20 15.97 25.45 -1.16
C ASP A 20 15.85 24.29 -0.17
N ALA A 21 15.03 24.42 0.88
CA ALA A 21 14.69 23.31 1.75
C ALA A 21 13.99 22.16 0.99
N ILE A 22 13.06 22.47 0.08
CA ILE A 22 12.43 21.47 -0.79
C ILE A 22 13.48 20.77 -1.67
N ARG A 23 14.32 21.56 -2.36
CA ARG A 23 15.37 21.02 -3.24
C ARG A 23 16.34 20.11 -2.48
N MET A 24 16.82 20.55 -1.31
CA MET A 24 17.71 19.77 -0.45
C MET A 24 17.07 18.46 0.00
N THR A 25 15.83 18.50 0.46
CA THR A 25 15.08 17.32 0.90
C THR A 25 14.97 16.30 -0.23
N PHE A 26 14.50 16.71 -1.41
CA PHE A 26 14.36 15.79 -2.54
C PHE A 26 15.71 15.28 -3.06
N THR A 27 16.74 16.12 -3.10
CA THR A 27 18.09 15.69 -3.52
C THR A 27 18.67 14.66 -2.55
N MET A 28 18.53 14.88 -1.23
CA MET A 28 18.99 13.92 -0.22
C MET A 28 18.22 12.59 -0.33
N MET A 29 16.91 12.64 -0.48
CA MET A 29 16.10 11.42 -0.64
C MET A 29 16.44 10.68 -1.94
N ALA A 30 16.70 11.39 -3.04
CA ALA A 30 17.12 10.81 -4.31
C ALA A 30 18.50 10.16 -4.19
N ALA A 31 19.45 10.79 -3.49
CA ALA A 31 20.79 10.23 -3.25
C ALA A 31 20.71 8.94 -2.42
N VAL A 32 19.92 8.93 -1.35
CA VAL A 32 19.71 7.72 -0.53
C VAL A 32 19.06 6.60 -1.36
N ALA A 33 18.02 6.92 -2.12
CA ALA A 33 17.37 5.94 -3.00
C ALA A 33 18.34 5.38 -4.05
N PHE A 34 19.15 6.23 -4.66
CA PHE A 34 20.15 5.84 -5.65
C PHE A 34 21.20 4.88 -5.06
N ILE A 35 21.74 5.21 -3.88
CA ILE A 35 22.71 4.34 -3.19
C ILE A 35 22.05 2.99 -2.86
N CYS A 36 20.84 2.99 -2.31
CA CYS A 36 20.13 1.74 -1.99
C CYS A 36 19.86 0.88 -3.24
N MET A 37 19.60 1.50 -4.40
CA MET A 37 19.38 0.78 -5.66
C MET A 37 20.68 0.24 -6.26
N LEU A 38 21.84 0.83 -5.97
CA LEU A 38 23.12 0.32 -6.42
C LEU A 38 23.53 -0.97 -5.69
N VAL A 39 23.12 -1.14 -4.44
CA VAL A 39 23.50 -2.32 -3.64
C VAL A 39 23.11 -3.64 -4.34
N PRO A 40 21.86 -3.90 -4.75
CA PRO A 40 21.54 -5.14 -5.46
C PRO A 40 22.25 -5.26 -6.81
N VAL A 41 22.49 -4.16 -7.53
CA VAL A 41 23.18 -4.18 -8.83
C VAL A 41 24.62 -4.70 -8.69
N PHE A 42 25.33 -4.33 -7.64
CA PHE A 42 26.69 -4.77 -7.41
C PHE A 42 26.82 -6.08 -6.63
N CYS A 43 25.82 -6.39 -5.79
CA CYS A 43 25.89 -7.56 -4.91
C CYS A 43 25.23 -8.82 -5.51
N ILE A 44 24.32 -8.68 -6.49
CA ILE A 44 23.56 -9.81 -7.04
C ILE A 44 23.97 -10.03 -8.51
N ARG A 45 24.51 -11.21 -8.80
CA ARG A 45 24.75 -11.68 -10.17
C ARG A 45 23.60 -12.60 -10.58
N GLU A 46 22.59 -12.08 -11.27
CA GLU A 46 21.41 -12.86 -11.68
C GLU A 46 21.77 -14.12 -12.47
N LYS A 47 22.84 -14.08 -13.28
CA LYS A 47 23.29 -15.22 -14.08
C LYS A 47 23.69 -16.46 -13.27
N ASP A 48 24.02 -16.28 -11.99
CA ASP A 48 24.45 -17.38 -11.12
C ASP A 48 23.23 -18.10 -10.49
N TYR A 49 22.03 -17.52 -10.58
CA TYR A 49 20.83 -18.00 -9.89
C TYR A 49 19.64 -18.29 -10.81
N VAL A 50 19.67 -17.85 -12.05
CA VAL A 50 18.51 -17.95 -12.96
C VAL A 50 18.93 -18.51 -14.31
N ASP A 51 18.37 -19.69 -14.64
CA ASP A 51 18.39 -20.24 -16.00
C ASP A 51 17.44 -19.43 -16.87
N THR A 52 17.96 -18.56 -17.73
CA THR A 52 17.16 -17.75 -18.64
C THR A 52 16.60 -18.62 -19.78
N VAL A 53 15.35 -19.02 -19.67
CA VAL A 53 14.62 -19.65 -20.77
C VAL A 53 13.98 -18.55 -21.62
N PRO A 54 14.29 -18.43 -22.93
CA PRO A 54 13.70 -17.41 -23.79
C PRO A 54 12.17 -17.51 -23.78
N ALA A 55 11.48 -16.38 -23.62
CA ALA A 55 10.03 -16.34 -23.67
C ALA A 55 9.53 -16.75 -25.08
N LYS A 56 8.76 -17.85 -25.16
CA LYS A 56 8.19 -18.35 -26.42
C LYS A 56 7.10 -17.47 -27.03
N LYS A 57 6.56 -16.49 -26.27
CA LYS A 57 5.45 -15.63 -26.70
C LYS A 57 5.85 -14.15 -26.58
N SER A 58 5.23 -13.30 -27.41
CA SER A 58 5.35 -11.86 -27.28
C SER A 58 4.84 -11.37 -25.92
N ALA A 59 5.29 -10.21 -25.43
CA ALA A 59 4.87 -9.64 -24.15
C ALA A 59 3.34 -9.48 -24.08
N PHE A 60 2.70 -8.97 -25.13
CA PHE A 60 1.24 -8.84 -25.21
C PHE A 60 0.51 -10.18 -25.18
N GLY A 61 1.04 -11.20 -25.88
CA GLY A 61 0.48 -12.54 -25.85
C GLY A 61 0.57 -13.20 -24.47
N SER A 62 1.66 -12.95 -23.75
CA SER A 62 1.85 -13.42 -22.38
C SER A 62 0.93 -12.70 -21.40
N LEU A 63 0.76 -11.39 -21.55
CA LEU A 63 -0.18 -10.59 -20.74
C LEU A 63 -1.64 -11.06 -20.94
N ALA A 64 -2.07 -11.22 -22.20
CA ALA A 64 -3.40 -11.72 -22.51
C ALA A 64 -3.64 -13.13 -21.95
N ALA A 65 -2.63 -14.00 -21.99
CA ALA A 65 -2.70 -15.33 -21.41
C ALA A 65 -2.80 -15.30 -19.87
N THR A 66 -2.14 -14.35 -19.22
CA THR A 66 -2.24 -14.13 -17.76
C THR A 66 -3.67 -13.76 -17.36
N PHE A 67 -4.34 -12.87 -18.10
CA PHE A 67 -5.74 -12.53 -17.86
C PHE A 67 -6.76 -13.63 -18.24
N LYS A 68 -6.36 -14.67 -18.95
CA LYS A 68 -7.19 -15.87 -19.16
C LYS A 68 -7.30 -16.73 -17.90
N ASN A 69 -6.35 -16.64 -16.98
CA ASN A 69 -6.40 -17.35 -15.71
C ASN A 69 -7.56 -16.81 -14.85
N ALA A 70 -8.53 -17.67 -14.53
CA ALA A 70 -9.75 -17.28 -13.82
C ALA A 70 -9.47 -16.85 -12.37
N GLU A 71 -8.55 -17.52 -11.68
CA GLU A 71 -8.18 -17.19 -10.30
C GLU A 71 -7.48 -15.83 -10.24
N PHE A 72 -6.60 -15.54 -11.21
CA PHE A 72 -5.94 -14.26 -11.32
C PHE A 72 -6.92 -13.13 -11.55
N ARG A 73 -7.91 -13.29 -12.44
CA ARG A 73 -8.94 -12.25 -12.66
C ARG A 73 -9.72 -11.91 -11.40
N LYS A 74 -10.15 -12.96 -10.64
CA LYS A 74 -10.87 -12.76 -9.37
C LYS A 74 -9.98 -12.01 -8.36
N PHE A 75 -8.72 -12.43 -8.27
CA PHE A 75 -7.75 -11.79 -7.38
C PHE A 75 -7.51 -10.34 -7.75
N VAL A 76 -7.22 -10.03 -9.03
CA VAL A 76 -6.95 -8.66 -9.52
C VAL A 76 -8.16 -7.75 -9.31
N ALA A 77 -9.37 -8.23 -9.54
CA ALA A 77 -10.57 -7.45 -9.24
C ALA A 77 -10.64 -7.05 -7.75
N SER A 78 -10.41 -8.00 -6.85
CA SER A 78 -10.34 -7.70 -5.41
C SER A 78 -9.21 -6.76 -5.04
N ASP A 79 -8.03 -6.92 -5.68
CA ASP A 79 -6.85 -6.10 -5.42
C ASP A 79 -7.06 -4.64 -5.88
N ILE A 80 -7.77 -4.40 -6.99
CA ILE A 80 -8.16 -3.05 -7.44
C ILE A 80 -9.05 -2.37 -6.39
N PHE A 81 -10.12 -3.04 -5.93
CA PHE A 81 -11.00 -2.47 -4.90
C PHE A 81 -10.27 -2.20 -3.59
N TYR A 82 -9.35 -3.08 -3.21
CA TYR A 82 -8.48 -2.86 -2.06
C TYR A 82 -7.64 -1.59 -2.22
N TRP A 83 -6.97 -1.41 -3.37
CA TRP A 83 -6.13 -0.25 -3.61
C TRP A 83 -6.92 1.05 -3.69
N ILE A 84 -8.15 1.01 -4.24
CA ILE A 84 -9.06 2.14 -4.19
C ILE A 84 -9.33 2.53 -2.73
N ALA A 85 -9.75 1.56 -1.91
CA ALA A 85 -10.04 1.80 -0.51
C ALA A 85 -8.80 2.29 0.26
N LEU A 86 -7.67 1.61 0.15
CA LEU A 86 -6.45 1.99 0.85
C LEU A 86 -5.98 3.41 0.48
N THR A 87 -5.99 3.75 -0.80
CA THR A 87 -5.56 5.07 -1.26
C THR A 87 -6.51 6.16 -0.76
N MET A 88 -7.83 5.93 -0.82
CA MET A 88 -8.80 6.86 -0.23
C MET A 88 -8.59 7.06 1.27
N PHE A 89 -8.31 5.98 2.00
CA PHE A 89 -8.02 6.05 3.43
C PHE A 89 -6.77 6.88 3.71
N GLN A 90 -5.68 6.60 3.01
CA GLN A 90 -4.40 7.30 3.21
C GLN A 90 -4.49 8.78 2.83
N THR A 91 -5.17 9.10 1.73
CA THR A 91 -5.39 10.48 1.29
C THR A 91 -6.38 11.22 2.21
N GLY A 92 -7.37 10.51 2.75
CA GLY A 92 -8.37 11.06 3.66
C GLY A 92 -7.87 11.27 5.09
N LEU A 93 -6.82 10.56 5.52
CA LEU A 93 -6.36 10.62 6.91
C LEU A 93 -6.02 12.04 7.40
N PRO A 94 -5.29 12.90 6.64
CA PRO A 94 -5.08 14.29 7.03
C PRO A 94 -6.39 15.02 7.30
N PHE A 95 -7.40 14.81 6.44
CA PHE A 95 -8.73 15.45 6.62
C PHE A 95 -9.48 14.89 7.84
N PHE A 96 -9.36 13.60 8.13
CA PHE A 96 -9.96 13.03 9.34
C PHE A 96 -9.33 13.65 10.59
N VAL A 97 -8.02 13.85 10.61
CA VAL A 97 -7.30 14.41 11.75
C VAL A 97 -7.59 15.91 11.90
N THR A 98 -7.50 16.69 10.84
CA THR A 98 -7.62 18.16 10.92
C THR A 98 -9.07 18.63 10.95
N SER A 99 -9.94 18.06 10.11
CA SER A 99 -11.33 18.53 9.97
C SER A 99 -12.29 17.87 10.94
N LEU A 100 -12.18 16.55 11.18
CA LEU A 100 -13.10 15.84 12.07
C LEU A 100 -12.65 15.89 13.53
N LEU A 101 -11.37 15.63 13.79
CA LEU A 101 -10.82 15.64 15.15
C LEU A 101 -10.34 17.02 15.59
N LYS A 102 -10.20 17.99 14.66
CA LYS A 102 -9.66 19.34 14.92
C LYS A 102 -8.29 19.32 15.60
N LEU A 103 -7.46 18.33 15.26
CA LEU A 103 -6.10 18.17 15.77
C LEU A 103 -5.09 18.83 14.81
N PRO A 104 -3.91 19.20 15.30
CA PRO A 104 -2.82 19.74 14.48
C PRO A 104 -2.40 18.75 13.39
N GLU A 105 -1.92 19.25 12.25
CA GLU A 105 -1.48 18.44 11.12
C GLU A 105 -0.32 17.48 11.48
N THR A 106 0.51 17.87 12.44
CA THR A 106 1.59 17.04 12.98
C THR A 106 1.10 15.69 13.53
N MET A 107 -0.12 15.62 14.05
CA MET A 107 -0.74 14.38 14.52
C MET A 107 -1.01 13.40 13.37
N THR A 108 -1.22 13.88 12.15
CA THR A 108 -1.37 13.01 10.97
C THR A 108 -0.11 12.17 10.74
N THR A 109 1.05 12.81 10.78
CA THR A 109 2.34 12.12 10.66
C THR A 109 2.53 11.10 11.78
N LEU A 110 2.20 11.48 13.02
CA LEU A 110 2.30 10.58 14.18
C LEU A 110 1.43 9.33 13.99
N TYR A 111 0.19 9.49 13.56
CA TYR A 111 -0.72 8.36 13.31
C TYR A 111 -0.25 7.49 12.15
N PHE A 112 0.26 8.06 11.05
CA PHE A 112 0.85 7.27 9.95
C PHE A 112 2.07 6.46 10.38
N VAL A 113 2.99 7.09 11.11
CA VAL A 113 4.17 6.41 11.65
C VAL A 113 3.75 5.32 12.63
N GLY A 114 2.79 5.61 13.51
CA GLY A 114 2.22 4.66 14.45
C GLY A 114 1.57 3.46 13.75
N MET A 115 0.74 3.70 12.71
CA MET A 115 0.14 2.63 11.91
C MET A 115 1.21 1.75 11.26
N THR A 116 2.24 2.36 10.67
CA THR A 116 3.32 1.64 10.00
C THR A 116 4.13 0.81 10.99
N ALA A 117 4.53 1.40 12.11
CA ALA A 117 5.28 0.69 13.16
C ALA A 117 4.47 -0.49 13.73
N LEU A 118 3.18 -0.26 14.02
CA LEU A 118 2.31 -1.29 14.54
C LEU A 118 2.02 -2.39 13.51
N SER A 119 1.91 -2.05 12.23
CA SER A 119 1.75 -3.04 11.15
C SER A 119 2.95 -3.97 11.04
N LEU A 120 4.18 -3.48 11.27
CA LEU A 120 5.38 -4.32 11.32
C LEU A 120 5.30 -5.33 12.49
N VAL A 121 4.82 -4.90 13.64
CA VAL A 121 4.59 -5.81 14.79
C VAL A 121 3.56 -6.88 14.44
N PHE A 122 2.48 -6.50 13.75
CA PHE A 122 1.44 -7.44 13.32
C PHE A 122 1.90 -8.42 12.24
N TYR A 123 3.01 -8.19 11.55
CA TYR A 123 3.58 -9.17 10.62
C TYR A 123 3.88 -10.52 11.28
N ILE A 124 4.29 -10.52 12.55
CA ILE A 124 4.61 -11.75 13.29
C ILE A 124 3.36 -12.63 13.47
N PRO A 125 2.26 -12.15 14.08
CA PRO A 125 1.06 -12.95 14.23
C PRO A 125 0.40 -13.29 12.88
N VAL A 126 0.41 -12.39 11.90
CA VAL A 126 -0.13 -12.66 10.57
C VAL A 126 0.58 -13.85 9.91
N ASN A 127 1.93 -13.87 9.93
CA ASN A 127 2.70 -14.98 9.38
C ASN A 127 2.44 -16.31 10.12
N LYS A 128 2.21 -16.28 11.43
CA LYS A 128 1.90 -17.48 12.23
C LYS A 128 0.46 -17.98 12.04
N LEU A 129 -0.48 -17.08 11.80
CA LEU A 129 -1.90 -17.43 11.62
C LEU A 129 -2.24 -17.85 10.18
N THR A 130 -1.56 -17.28 9.19
CA THR A 130 -1.84 -17.55 7.77
C THR A 130 -1.78 -19.03 7.40
N PRO A 131 -0.79 -19.84 7.82
CA PRO A 131 -0.77 -21.27 7.52
C PRO A 131 -1.94 -22.04 8.16
N LYS A 132 -2.45 -21.58 9.30
CA LYS A 132 -3.56 -22.24 10.03
C LYS A 132 -4.93 -21.88 9.47
N LEU A 133 -5.17 -20.62 9.15
CA LEU A 133 -6.47 -20.10 8.73
C LEU A 133 -6.63 -20.06 7.21
N GLY A 134 -5.52 -20.03 6.47
CA GLY A 134 -5.48 -19.89 5.03
C GLY A 134 -5.54 -18.43 4.56
N LYS A 135 -4.84 -18.12 3.45
CA LYS A 135 -4.69 -16.76 2.89
C LYS A 135 -6.05 -16.09 2.62
N LYS A 136 -7.02 -16.84 2.07
CA LYS A 136 -8.36 -16.32 1.72
C LYS A 136 -9.10 -15.80 2.96
N LYS A 137 -9.14 -16.55 4.06
CA LYS A 137 -9.85 -16.15 5.28
C LYS A 137 -9.19 -14.94 5.94
N MET A 138 -7.85 -14.90 5.92
CA MET A 138 -7.09 -13.76 6.45
C MET A 138 -7.37 -12.47 5.66
N ILE A 139 -7.43 -12.55 4.33
CA ILE A 139 -7.76 -11.39 3.49
C ILE A 139 -9.21 -10.94 3.73
N LEU A 140 -10.18 -11.85 3.83
CA LEU A 140 -11.56 -11.50 4.16
C LEU A 140 -11.68 -10.83 5.53
N PHE A 141 -10.96 -11.34 6.52
CA PHE A 141 -10.89 -10.74 7.85
C PHE A 141 -10.30 -9.32 7.82
N ALA A 142 -9.23 -9.12 7.04
CA ALA A 142 -8.65 -7.79 6.84
C ALA A 142 -9.64 -6.82 6.18
N PHE A 143 -10.40 -7.26 5.17
CA PHE A 143 -11.46 -6.43 4.56
C PHE A 143 -12.54 -6.06 5.57
N ALA A 144 -12.97 -7.00 6.40
CA ALA A 144 -13.99 -6.73 7.43
C ALA A 144 -13.51 -5.67 8.44
N ILE A 145 -12.28 -5.81 8.96
CA ILE A 145 -11.70 -4.82 9.88
C ILE A 145 -11.50 -3.47 9.20
N PHE A 146 -11.05 -3.46 7.94
CA PHE A 146 -10.83 -2.22 7.22
C PHE A 146 -12.15 -1.50 6.91
N SER A 147 -13.22 -2.24 6.59
CA SER A 147 -14.57 -1.69 6.47
C SER A 147 -15.07 -1.10 7.80
N PHE A 148 -14.78 -1.78 8.92
CA PHE A 148 -15.07 -1.24 10.25
C PHE A 148 -14.27 0.04 10.54
N ALA A 149 -13.01 0.11 10.15
CA ALA A 149 -12.19 1.32 10.28
C ALA A 149 -12.82 2.49 9.52
N TYR A 150 -13.30 2.26 8.29
CA TYR A 150 -14.03 3.28 7.52
C TYR A 150 -15.33 3.71 8.19
N PHE A 151 -16.11 2.74 8.64
CA PHE A 151 -17.34 3.04 9.37
C PHE A 151 -17.07 3.90 10.60
N TYR A 152 -16.01 3.57 11.34
CA TYR A 152 -15.58 4.33 12.51
C TYR A 152 -15.21 5.78 12.16
N THR A 153 -14.55 6.03 11.01
CA THR A 153 -14.19 7.41 10.60
C THR A 153 -15.42 8.31 10.43
N GLY A 154 -16.58 7.77 10.04
CA GLY A 154 -17.82 8.51 9.94
C GLY A 154 -18.37 9.03 11.27
N PHE A 155 -17.95 8.45 12.39
CA PHE A 155 -18.33 8.86 13.74
C PHE A 155 -17.25 9.67 14.46
N MET A 156 -16.04 9.77 13.90
CA MET A 156 -14.95 10.55 14.49
C MET A 156 -15.36 12.01 14.68
N GLY A 157 -14.99 12.58 15.82
CA GLY A 157 -15.35 13.94 16.21
C GLY A 157 -16.77 14.12 16.73
N LYS A 158 -17.68 13.13 16.55
CA LYS A 158 -19.04 13.14 17.14
C LYS A 158 -19.09 12.45 18.50
N ILE A 159 -18.07 11.66 18.83
CA ILE A 159 -18.00 10.90 20.09
C ILE A 159 -17.39 11.81 21.16
N SER A 160 -18.23 12.53 21.90
CA SER A 160 -17.80 13.54 22.87
C SER A 160 -17.16 12.98 24.15
N PHE A 161 -17.42 11.72 24.51
CA PHE A 161 -16.87 11.10 25.71
C PHE A 161 -15.44 10.54 25.51
N ILE A 162 -14.92 10.46 24.27
CA ILE A 162 -13.57 10.03 23.99
C ILE A 162 -12.76 11.23 23.48
N PRO A 163 -11.61 11.55 24.09
CA PRO A 163 -10.73 12.61 23.61
C PRO A 163 -10.35 12.42 22.14
N ALA A 164 -10.26 13.50 21.38
CA ALA A 164 -9.99 13.46 19.94
C ALA A 164 -8.68 12.71 19.60
N SER A 165 -7.63 12.92 20.38
CA SER A 165 -6.36 12.20 20.22
C SER A 165 -6.49 10.69 20.42
N VAL A 166 -7.32 10.25 21.36
CA VAL A 166 -7.59 8.82 21.59
C VAL A 166 -8.39 8.21 20.46
N GLN A 167 -9.35 8.96 19.87
CA GLN A 167 -10.07 8.50 18.67
C GLN A 167 -9.12 8.23 17.50
N GLY A 168 -8.11 9.10 17.27
CA GLY A 168 -7.07 8.90 16.26
C GLY A 168 -6.18 7.68 16.57
N LEU A 169 -5.84 7.44 17.84
CA LEU A 169 -5.09 6.25 18.26
C LEU A 169 -5.87 4.95 18.04
N ILE A 170 -7.17 4.95 18.33
CA ILE A 170 -8.04 3.79 18.05
C ILE A 170 -8.02 3.47 16.56
N LEU A 171 -8.19 4.49 15.70
CA LEU A 171 -8.11 4.30 14.25
C LEU A 171 -6.76 3.74 13.82
N THR A 172 -5.67 4.25 14.41
CA THR A 172 -4.29 3.78 14.17
C THR A 172 -4.16 2.28 14.44
N VAL A 173 -4.64 1.82 15.60
CA VAL A 173 -4.56 0.40 15.98
C VAL A 173 -5.45 -0.47 15.10
N VAL A 174 -6.68 -0.05 14.84
CA VAL A 174 -7.64 -0.82 14.02
C VAL A 174 -7.17 -0.93 12.58
N ALA A 175 -6.61 0.13 11.99
CA ALA A 175 -6.15 0.13 10.60
C ALA A 175 -4.80 -0.60 10.42
N ALA A 176 -3.96 -0.67 11.45
CA ALA A 176 -2.63 -1.29 11.35
C ALA A 176 -2.68 -2.79 11.02
N LEU A 177 -3.65 -3.53 11.56
CA LEU A 177 -3.77 -4.97 11.32
C LEU A 177 -4.16 -5.30 9.87
N PRO A 178 -5.19 -4.69 9.25
CA PRO A 178 -5.43 -4.84 7.82
C PRO A 178 -4.23 -4.44 6.97
N MET A 179 -3.56 -3.33 7.30
CA MET A 179 -2.35 -2.89 6.58
C MET A 179 -1.25 -3.95 6.62
N ALA A 180 -1.06 -4.64 7.74
CA ALA A 180 -0.12 -5.74 7.86
C ALA A 180 -0.50 -6.92 6.95
N ILE A 181 -1.75 -7.35 6.97
CA ILE A 181 -2.26 -8.46 6.17
C ILE A 181 -2.13 -8.15 4.67
N PHE A 182 -2.57 -6.98 4.25
CA PHE A 182 -2.50 -6.53 2.87
C PHE A 182 -1.09 -6.20 2.38
N GLY A 183 -0.16 -5.92 3.29
CA GLY A 183 1.26 -5.73 2.96
C GLY A 183 1.94 -7.03 2.54
N ILE A 184 1.50 -8.19 3.05
CA ILE A 184 2.15 -9.48 2.83
C ILE A 184 1.35 -10.40 1.91
N LEU A 185 0.07 -10.64 2.23
CA LEU A 185 -0.70 -11.73 1.62
C LEU A 185 -0.98 -11.58 0.12
N PRO A 186 -1.28 -10.39 -0.43
CA PRO A 186 -1.50 -10.26 -1.86
C PRO A 186 -0.30 -10.68 -2.71
N GLN A 187 0.93 -10.38 -2.26
CA GLN A 187 2.14 -10.83 -2.94
C GLN A 187 2.25 -12.37 -2.93
N ALA A 188 1.99 -12.97 -1.77
CA ALA A 188 2.02 -14.42 -1.62
C ALA A 188 0.91 -15.13 -2.44
N VAL A 189 -0.25 -14.49 -2.63
CA VAL A 189 -1.34 -15.03 -3.48
C VAL A 189 -0.94 -14.98 -4.96
N VAL A 190 -0.32 -13.88 -5.42
CA VAL A 190 0.16 -13.80 -6.82
C VAL A 190 1.22 -14.86 -7.09
N ALA A 191 2.15 -15.09 -6.15
CA ALA A 191 3.15 -16.15 -6.27
C ALA A 191 2.49 -17.53 -6.42
N ASP A 192 1.50 -17.86 -5.57
CA ASP A 192 0.77 -19.14 -5.66
C ASP A 192 0.06 -19.29 -7.00
N ILE A 193 -0.63 -18.23 -7.47
CA ILE A 193 -1.36 -18.27 -8.75
C ILE A 193 -0.39 -18.46 -9.92
N SER A 194 0.74 -17.73 -9.92
CA SER A 194 1.73 -17.83 -11.00
C SER A 194 2.42 -19.19 -11.01
N GLN A 195 2.71 -19.77 -9.84
CA GLN A 195 3.27 -21.10 -9.72
C GLN A 195 2.29 -22.16 -10.21
N SER A 196 1.02 -22.10 -9.81
CA SER A 196 -0.04 -22.99 -10.29
C SER A 196 -0.22 -22.91 -11.81
N ASP A 197 -0.17 -21.68 -12.36
CA ASP A 197 -0.23 -21.45 -13.80
C ASP A 197 0.97 -22.04 -14.53
N SER A 198 2.18 -21.94 -13.99
CA SER A 198 3.39 -22.48 -14.59
C SER A 198 3.36 -24.01 -14.66
N ILE A 199 2.84 -24.68 -13.63
CA ILE A 199 2.67 -26.14 -13.59
C ILE A 199 1.64 -26.58 -14.65
N THR A 200 0.52 -25.85 -14.77
CA THR A 200 -0.58 -26.22 -15.68
C THR A 200 -0.25 -25.89 -17.14
N SER A 201 0.40 -24.76 -17.41
CA SER A 201 0.70 -24.27 -18.78
C SER A 201 2.05 -24.72 -19.32
N GLY A 202 2.93 -25.28 -18.46
CA GLY A 202 4.31 -25.64 -18.83
C GLY A 202 5.17 -24.43 -19.21
N SER A 203 4.76 -23.20 -18.85
CA SER A 203 5.50 -21.98 -19.20
C SER A 203 5.62 -21.06 -17.99
N ASN A 204 6.84 -20.62 -17.66
CA ASN A 204 7.07 -19.67 -16.59
C ASN A 204 6.72 -18.25 -17.07
N ARG A 205 5.67 -17.66 -16.47
CA ARG A 205 5.16 -16.31 -16.78
C ARG A 205 5.01 -15.48 -15.52
N GLU A 206 5.72 -15.82 -14.46
CA GLU A 206 5.59 -15.18 -13.16
C GLU A 206 5.73 -13.65 -13.25
N GLY A 207 6.74 -13.14 -13.97
CA GLY A 207 6.93 -11.72 -14.18
C GLY A 207 5.71 -11.01 -14.80
N MET A 208 4.94 -11.70 -15.68
CA MET A 208 3.74 -11.13 -16.28
C MET A 208 2.58 -11.03 -15.29
N PHE A 209 2.45 -11.96 -14.33
CA PHE A 209 1.46 -11.87 -13.25
C PHE A 209 1.74 -10.66 -12.35
N TYR A 210 3.00 -10.44 -11.97
CA TYR A 210 3.39 -9.27 -11.19
C TYR A 210 3.24 -7.95 -11.97
N ALA A 211 3.58 -7.93 -13.26
CA ALA A 211 3.40 -6.76 -14.12
C ALA A 211 1.92 -6.40 -14.27
N ALA A 212 1.06 -7.39 -14.55
CA ALA A 212 -0.38 -7.20 -14.67
C ALA A 212 -1.01 -6.69 -13.34
N ARG A 213 -0.57 -7.26 -12.21
CA ARG A 213 -0.99 -6.78 -10.88
C ARG A 213 -0.53 -5.35 -10.64
N THR A 214 0.73 -5.02 -10.96
CA THR A 214 1.27 -3.66 -10.80
C THR A 214 0.47 -2.64 -11.60
N PHE A 215 0.09 -2.97 -12.83
CA PHE A 215 -0.79 -2.14 -13.63
C PHE A 215 -2.17 -1.97 -12.97
N ALA A 216 -2.77 -3.07 -12.51
CA ALA A 216 -4.09 -3.05 -11.87
C ALA A 216 -4.11 -2.18 -10.60
N PHE A 217 -3.12 -2.30 -9.73
CA PHE A 217 -3.07 -1.47 -8.53
C PHE A 217 -2.85 0.01 -8.84
N LYS A 218 -2.05 0.35 -9.86
CA LYS A 218 -1.89 1.74 -10.31
C LYS A 218 -3.20 2.32 -10.84
N LEU A 219 -3.99 1.54 -11.58
CA LEU A 219 -5.34 1.92 -11.97
C LEU A 219 -6.23 2.18 -10.75
N GLY A 220 -6.21 1.29 -9.76
CA GLY A 220 -6.96 1.46 -8.51
C GLY A 220 -6.59 2.75 -7.78
N GLN A 221 -5.30 3.04 -7.67
CA GLN A 221 -4.82 4.30 -7.07
C GLN A 221 -5.30 5.54 -7.86
N SER A 222 -5.22 5.51 -9.20
CA SER A 222 -5.64 6.62 -10.05
C SER A 222 -7.14 6.87 -9.93
N ILE A 223 -7.96 5.82 -9.96
CA ILE A 223 -9.41 5.91 -9.78
C ILE A 223 -9.74 6.48 -8.39
N SER A 224 -9.05 6.02 -7.36
CA SER A 224 -9.20 6.52 -5.99
C SER A 224 -8.96 8.02 -5.88
N MET A 225 -7.85 8.51 -6.45
CA MET A 225 -7.53 9.93 -6.45
C MET A 225 -8.59 10.75 -7.18
N LEU A 226 -9.10 10.24 -8.29
CA LEU A 226 -10.16 10.90 -9.07
C LEU A 226 -11.46 10.99 -8.27
N ILE A 227 -11.87 9.89 -7.62
CA ILE A 227 -13.06 9.87 -6.75
C ILE A 227 -12.87 10.83 -5.56
N PHE A 228 -11.70 10.77 -4.90
CA PHE A 228 -11.42 11.61 -3.75
C PHE A 228 -11.49 13.11 -4.11
N THR A 229 -10.86 13.49 -5.23
CA THR A 229 -10.89 14.87 -5.73
C THR A 229 -12.32 15.31 -6.07
N ALA A 230 -13.09 14.47 -6.76
CA ALA A 230 -14.49 14.79 -7.10
C ALA A 230 -15.34 15.01 -5.84
N VAL A 231 -15.24 14.11 -4.85
CA VAL A 231 -16.01 14.22 -3.59
C VAL A 231 -15.57 15.45 -2.78
N SER A 232 -14.27 15.73 -2.70
CA SER A 232 -13.78 16.89 -1.95
C SER A 232 -14.16 18.22 -2.60
N THR A 233 -14.25 18.28 -3.93
CA THR A 233 -14.68 19.49 -4.66
C THR A 233 -16.17 19.75 -4.47
N ILE A 234 -17.01 18.72 -4.51
CA ILE A 234 -18.45 18.85 -4.27
C ILE A 234 -18.73 19.25 -2.81
N GLY A 235 -17.95 18.74 -1.87
CA GLY A 235 -18.10 19.06 -0.45
C GLY A 235 -17.56 20.44 -0.04
N ALA A 236 -16.83 21.11 -0.92
CA ALA A 236 -16.29 22.47 -0.70
C ALA A 236 -17.18 23.59 -1.30
N ALA A 237 -18.17 23.24 -2.10
CA ALA A 237 -19.17 24.15 -2.66
C ALA A 237 -20.38 24.27 -1.73
#